data_5cfe5a43e340cd9a8d53042f0979ced1
#
_entry.id   5cfe5a43e340cd9a8d53042f0979ced1
#
_cell.length_a   1.000
_cell.length_b   1.000
_cell.length_c   1.000
_cell.angle_alpha   90.00
_cell.angle_beta   90.00
_cell.angle_gamma   90.00
#
_symmetry.space_group_name_H-M   'P 1'
#
loop_
_entity.id
_entity.type
_entity.pdbx_description
1 polymer ?
#
loop_
_entity_poly.entity_id
_entity_poly.type
_entity_poly.pdbx_seq_one_letter_code
_entity_poly.pdbx_strand_id
1 'polypeptide(L)'
;MQDLHSRRLREEFKRMLKVYPPKSSPIQWKIVNNDLHQYRAWVKGREGTPYEGGTWEIAVELPPSYPFKPPICNFVTQIYHPNIAVGETRWKWGSNVCLSLVNWNNLGQTGGWKETITLPSVFEHLEMMLEVYQTAGTNDFPEYLVDPNDPFNPDAGKEMKEDFSTFWNKAVTWTKKFASS
;
A
#
# COMPACT_ATOMS: atom_id res chain seq x y z
N MET A 1 -19.36 11.28 -20.33
CA MET A 1 -18.60 10.38 -19.44
C MET A 1 -17.08 10.59 -19.51
N GLN A 2 -16.47 10.69 -20.72
CA GLN A 2 -15.01 10.94 -20.85
C GLN A 2 -14.53 12.22 -20.17
N ASP A 3 -15.32 13.30 -20.18
CA ASP A 3 -14.94 14.58 -19.55
C ASP A 3 -14.88 14.50 -18.02
N LEU A 4 -15.83 13.82 -17.40
CA LEU A 4 -15.87 13.65 -15.93
C LEU A 4 -14.70 12.79 -15.43
N HIS A 5 -14.35 11.72 -16.15
CA HIS A 5 -13.20 10.88 -15.82
C HIS A 5 -11.89 11.68 -15.94
N SER A 6 -11.67 12.36 -17.06
CA SER A 6 -10.49 13.19 -17.27
C SER A 6 -10.39 14.34 -16.25
N ARG A 7 -11.53 14.92 -15.85
CA ARG A 7 -11.58 15.92 -14.78
C ARG A 7 -11.15 15.31 -13.45
N ARG A 8 -11.66 14.13 -13.11
CA ARG A 8 -11.28 13.45 -11.86
C ARG A 8 -9.79 13.15 -11.80
N LEU A 9 -9.18 12.64 -12.86
CA LEU A 9 -7.74 12.39 -12.92
C LEU A 9 -6.91 13.67 -12.68
N ARG A 10 -7.28 14.77 -13.30
CA ARG A 10 -6.63 16.07 -13.08
C ARG A 10 -6.77 16.56 -11.63
N GLU A 11 -7.93 16.36 -11.02
CA GLU A 11 -8.15 16.72 -9.61
C GLU A 11 -7.32 15.86 -8.66
N GLU A 12 -7.20 14.54 -8.93
CA GLU A 12 -6.32 13.68 -8.15
C GLU A 12 -4.85 14.13 -8.24
N PHE A 13 -4.37 14.43 -9.43
CA PHE A 13 -3.02 14.94 -9.61
C PHE A 13 -2.78 16.24 -8.82
N LYS A 14 -3.72 17.19 -8.86
CA LYS A 14 -3.65 18.43 -8.06
C LYS A 14 -3.64 18.15 -6.56
N ARG A 15 -4.46 17.19 -6.11
CA ARG A 15 -4.47 16.77 -4.70
C ARG A 15 -3.14 16.16 -4.28
N MET A 16 -2.55 15.31 -5.13
CA MET A 16 -1.23 14.75 -4.91
C MET A 16 -0.16 15.83 -4.74
N LEU A 17 -0.14 16.83 -5.63
CA LEU A 17 0.78 17.97 -5.54
C LEU A 17 0.59 18.78 -4.24
N LYS A 18 -0.64 18.89 -3.75
CA LYS A 18 -0.98 19.64 -2.53
C LYS A 18 -0.61 18.88 -1.26
N VAL A 19 -0.94 17.61 -1.20
CA VAL A 19 -0.75 16.77 0.01
C VAL A 19 0.68 16.25 0.09
N TYR A 20 1.25 15.86 -1.04
CA TYR A 20 2.60 15.32 -1.15
C TYR A 20 3.43 16.16 -2.13
N PRO A 21 3.77 17.42 -1.77
CA PRO A 21 4.57 18.29 -2.64
C PRO A 21 5.96 17.68 -2.89
N PRO A 22 6.46 17.71 -4.13
CA PRO A 22 7.82 17.25 -4.45
C PRO A 22 8.85 17.92 -3.54
N LYS A 23 9.85 17.20 -3.07
CA LYS A 23 10.98 17.63 -2.22
C LYS A 23 10.70 17.74 -0.70
N SER A 24 9.47 17.84 -0.23
CA SER A 24 9.18 18.00 1.22
C SER A 24 8.24 16.94 1.79
N SER A 25 7.78 16.02 0.95
CA SER A 25 6.83 14.98 1.36
C SER A 25 7.54 13.72 1.90
N PRO A 26 6.96 13.05 2.91
CA PRO A 26 7.42 11.73 3.35
C PRO A 26 7.27 10.67 2.26
N ILE A 27 6.24 10.81 1.41
CA ILE A 27 6.02 9.94 0.24
C ILE A 27 6.52 10.68 -1.00
N GLN A 28 7.54 10.14 -1.65
CA GLN A 28 7.99 10.60 -2.96
C GLN A 28 7.15 9.92 -4.05
N TRP A 29 6.80 10.65 -5.09
CA TRP A 29 5.98 10.09 -6.17
C TRP A 29 6.21 10.78 -7.50
N LYS A 30 5.83 10.11 -8.59
CA LYS A 30 5.79 10.66 -9.95
C LYS A 30 4.71 9.99 -10.77
N ILE A 31 4.27 10.65 -11.84
CA ILE A 31 3.51 10.02 -12.93
C ILE A 31 4.48 9.32 -13.90
N VAL A 32 4.01 8.27 -14.57
CA VAL A 32 4.79 7.51 -15.54
C VAL A 32 4.36 7.93 -16.95
N ASN A 33 5.31 8.20 -17.85
CA ASN A 33 5.06 8.54 -19.24
C ASN A 33 4.07 9.72 -19.45
N ASN A 34 4.02 10.66 -18.51
CA ASN A 34 3.06 11.77 -18.51
C ASN A 34 1.58 11.30 -18.54
N ASP A 35 1.30 10.11 -18.03
CA ASP A 35 -0.03 9.50 -17.96
C ASP A 35 -0.60 9.62 -16.53
N LEU A 36 -1.72 10.34 -16.39
CA LEU A 36 -2.41 10.53 -15.10
C LEU A 36 -3.08 9.25 -14.56
N HIS A 37 -3.06 8.16 -15.30
CA HIS A 37 -3.49 6.85 -14.80
C HIS A 37 -2.36 6.10 -14.09
N GLN A 38 -1.10 6.48 -14.30
CA GLN A 38 0.06 5.68 -13.89
C GLN A 38 0.93 6.45 -12.90
N TYR A 39 1.05 5.92 -11.69
CA TYR A 39 1.87 6.51 -10.62
C TYR A 39 2.94 5.53 -10.15
N ARG A 40 4.07 6.09 -9.75
CA ARG A 40 5.07 5.42 -8.92
C ARG A 40 5.24 6.23 -7.64
N ALA A 41 5.28 5.54 -6.52
CA ALA A 41 5.55 6.13 -5.22
C ALA A 41 6.63 5.35 -4.49
N TRP A 42 7.32 6.03 -3.59
CA TRP A 42 8.32 5.46 -2.70
C TRP A 42 7.94 5.79 -1.28
N VAL A 43 7.67 4.76 -0.50
CA VAL A 43 7.35 4.84 0.92
C VAL A 43 8.52 4.32 1.75
N LYS A 44 8.78 4.97 2.88
CA LYS A 44 9.86 4.59 3.80
C LYS A 44 9.29 3.84 5.00
N GLY A 45 9.99 2.80 5.43
CA GLY A 45 9.70 2.16 6.70
C GLY A 45 10.00 3.10 7.86
N ARG A 46 9.10 3.13 8.83
CA ARG A 46 9.25 4.00 10.01
C ARG A 46 10.22 3.42 11.02
N GLU A 47 10.84 4.30 11.78
CA GLU A 47 11.68 3.93 12.93
C GLU A 47 10.90 3.06 13.92
N GLY A 48 11.57 2.04 14.47
CA GLY A 48 10.95 1.10 15.42
C GLY A 48 10.04 0.06 14.78
N THR A 49 9.99 -0.04 13.45
CA THR A 49 9.30 -1.12 12.73
C THR A 49 10.31 -2.10 12.12
N PRO A 50 9.90 -3.32 11.74
CA PRO A 50 10.81 -4.25 11.04
C PRO A 50 11.16 -3.77 9.63
N TYR A 51 10.55 -2.68 9.20
CA TYR A 51 10.73 -2.03 7.90
C TYR A 51 11.66 -0.81 7.96
N GLU A 52 12.17 -0.46 9.14
CA GLU A 52 13.06 0.68 9.35
C GLU A 52 14.28 0.63 8.41
N GLY A 53 14.59 1.79 7.80
CA GLY A 53 15.69 1.94 6.85
C GLY A 53 15.41 1.43 5.44
N GLY A 54 14.25 0.80 5.21
CA GLY A 54 13.82 0.37 3.88
C GLY A 54 13.05 1.44 3.11
N THR A 55 13.05 1.30 1.79
CA THR A 55 12.25 2.11 0.86
C THR A 55 11.59 1.19 -0.17
N TRP A 56 10.27 1.26 -0.29
CA TRP A 56 9.49 0.43 -1.21
C TRP A 56 8.91 1.26 -2.34
N GLU A 57 9.18 0.81 -3.56
CA GLU A 57 8.50 1.30 -4.74
C GLU A 57 7.12 0.66 -4.83
N ILE A 58 6.10 1.51 -5.02
CA ILE A 58 4.72 1.09 -5.22
C ILE A 58 4.25 1.60 -6.58
N ALA A 59 3.70 0.71 -7.39
CA ALA A 59 2.98 1.05 -8.61
C ALA A 59 1.50 1.20 -8.31
N VAL A 60 0.92 2.32 -8.71
CA VAL A 60 -0.52 2.58 -8.57
C VAL A 60 -1.09 2.94 -9.93
N GLU A 61 -2.11 2.19 -10.35
CA GLU A 61 -2.82 2.41 -11.60
C GLU A 61 -4.27 2.81 -11.32
N LEU A 62 -4.72 3.89 -11.92
CA LEU A 62 -6.13 4.30 -11.93
C LEU A 62 -6.82 3.66 -13.14
N PRO A 63 -7.71 2.66 -12.94
CA PRO A 63 -8.32 1.96 -14.05
C PRO A 63 -9.25 2.88 -14.86
N PRO A 64 -9.60 2.53 -16.12
CA PRO A 64 -10.53 3.33 -16.92
C PRO A 64 -11.88 3.59 -16.25
N SER A 65 -12.27 2.72 -15.32
CA SER A 65 -13.50 2.85 -14.52
C SER A 65 -13.32 3.65 -13.22
N TYR A 66 -12.14 4.23 -12.97
CA TYR A 66 -11.93 5.12 -11.83
C TYR A 66 -12.80 6.38 -11.94
N PRO A 67 -13.47 6.90 -10.88
CA PRO A 67 -13.38 6.46 -9.49
C PRO A 67 -14.40 5.38 -9.07
N PHE A 68 -15.18 4.80 -9.99
CA PHE A 68 -16.15 3.75 -9.65
C PHE A 68 -15.51 2.44 -9.20
N LYS A 69 -14.29 2.20 -9.67
CA LYS A 69 -13.41 1.12 -9.18
C LYS A 69 -12.18 1.74 -8.52
N PRO A 70 -11.67 1.10 -7.45
CA PRO A 70 -10.46 1.58 -6.78
C PRO A 70 -9.21 1.45 -7.66
N PRO A 71 -8.11 2.14 -7.26
CA PRO A 71 -6.81 1.92 -7.85
C PRO A 71 -6.33 0.48 -7.73
N ILE A 72 -5.50 0.07 -8.68
CA ILE A 72 -4.71 -1.17 -8.62
C ILE A 72 -3.37 -0.83 -8.00
N CYS A 73 -3.05 -1.46 -6.87
CA CYS A 73 -1.85 -1.14 -6.09
C CYS A 73 -0.92 -2.35 -6.03
N ASN A 74 0.36 -2.13 -6.33
CA ASN A 74 1.38 -3.16 -6.32
C ASN A 74 2.66 -2.67 -5.65
N PHE A 75 3.09 -3.34 -4.57
CA PHE A 75 4.45 -3.25 -4.10
C PHE A 75 5.37 -3.89 -5.14
N VAL A 76 6.23 -3.10 -5.75
CA VAL A 76 7.22 -3.53 -6.75
C VAL A 76 8.45 -4.07 -6.02
N THR A 77 8.90 -3.35 -4.99
CA THR A 77 9.94 -3.83 -4.09
C THR A 77 9.39 -4.95 -3.21
N GLN A 78 10.10 -6.05 -3.12
CA GLN A 78 9.67 -7.19 -2.30
C GLN A 78 9.64 -6.84 -0.82
N ILE A 79 8.63 -7.34 -0.12
CA ILE A 79 8.40 -7.11 1.31
C ILE A 79 7.88 -8.38 1.98
N TYR A 80 8.26 -8.63 3.22
CA TYR A 80 7.69 -9.68 4.04
C TYR A 80 6.58 -9.08 4.91
N HIS A 81 5.32 -9.27 4.49
CA HIS A 81 4.16 -8.65 5.11
C HIS A 81 2.92 -9.56 4.93
N PRO A 82 2.04 -9.73 5.94
CA PRO A 82 0.90 -10.64 5.82
C PRO A 82 -0.04 -10.27 4.66
N ASN A 83 -0.32 -9.00 4.44
CA ASN A 83 -1.31 -8.53 3.47
C ASN A 83 -0.71 -8.05 2.13
N ILE A 84 0.55 -8.39 1.85
CA ILE A 84 1.20 -8.12 0.57
C ILE A 84 1.73 -9.44 0.01
N ALA A 85 1.30 -9.76 -1.20
CA ALA A 85 1.68 -11.01 -1.84
C ALA A 85 3.15 -11.03 -2.24
N VAL A 86 3.74 -12.20 -2.12
CA VAL A 86 5.10 -12.48 -2.60
C VAL A 86 5.03 -13.05 -4.02
N GLY A 87 5.96 -12.66 -4.87
CA GLY A 87 6.06 -13.15 -6.25
C GLY A 87 4.95 -12.62 -7.15
N GLU A 88 4.34 -13.50 -7.94
CA GLU A 88 3.36 -13.13 -8.97
C GLU A 88 1.90 -13.21 -8.51
N THR A 89 1.66 -13.54 -7.24
CA THR A 89 0.29 -13.60 -6.70
C THR A 89 -0.38 -12.23 -6.77
N ARG A 90 -1.56 -12.20 -7.36
CA ARG A 90 -2.37 -10.99 -7.58
C ARG A 90 -3.85 -11.30 -7.41
N TRP A 91 -4.62 -10.28 -7.03
CA TRP A 91 -6.05 -10.31 -7.26
C TRP A 91 -6.37 -10.40 -8.76
N LYS A 92 -7.58 -10.86 -9.10
CA LYS A 92 -8.06 -10.92 -10.50
C LYS A 92 -7.95 -9.58 -11.24
N TRP A 93 -8.00 -8.46 -10.52
CA TRP A 93 -7.84 -7.09 -11.05
C TRP A 93 -6.39 -6.57 -11.04
N GLY A 94 -5.42 -7.39 -10.63
CA GLY A 94 -3.99 -7.11 -10.78
C GLY A 94 -3.27 -6.56 -9.54
N SER A 95 -3.95 -6.28 -8.41
CA SER A 95 -3.31 -5.80 -7.17
C SER A 95 -2.63 -6.95 -6.40
N ASN A 96 -1.44 -6.69 -5.83
CA ASN A 96 -0.77 -7.60 -4.90
C ASN A 96 -0.95 -7.22 -3.42
N VAL A 97 -1.81 -6.24 -3.14
CA VAL A 97 -2.11 -5.74 -1.80
C VAL A 97 -3.50 -6.21 -1.39
N CYS A 98 -3.60 -6.87 -0.23
CA CYS A 98 -4.87 -7.15 0.43
C CYS A 98 -5.19 -5.99 1.38
N LEU A 99 -5.89 -5.01 0.87
CA LEU A 99 -6.36 -3.83 1.59
C LEU A 99 -7.82 -3.58 1.21
N SER A 100 -8.71 -3.57 2.19
CA SER A 100 -10.16 -3.41 1.97
C SER A 100 -10.49 -2.18 1.11
N LEU A 101 -9.76 -1.09 1.31
CA LEU A 101 -9.90 0.16 0.57
C LEU A 101 -9.71 0.00 -0.95
N VAL A 102 -8.84 -0.89 -1.40
CA VAL A 102 -8.55 -1.14 -2.82
C VAL A 102 -9.04 -2.50 -3.31
N ASN A 103 -9.82 -3.20 -2.50
CA ASN A 103 -10.42 -4.49 -2.86
C ASN A 103 -11.72 -4.26 -3.65
N TRP A 104 -11.73 -4.69 -4.90
CA TRP A 104 -12.88 -4.53 -5.79
C TRP A 104 -14.13 -5.32 -5.33
N ASN A 105 -13.97 -6.32 -4.47
CA ASN A 105 -15.10 -7.05 -3.89
C ASN A 105 -15.83 -6.26 -2.78
N ASN A 106 -15.18 -5.23 -2.21
CA ASN A 106 -15.68 -4.46 -1.08
C ASN A 106 -16.25 -3.08 -1.48
N LEU A 107 -16.68 -2.93 -2.74
CA LEU A 107 -17.25 -1.67 -3.23
C LEU A 107 -18.48 -1.26 -2.43
N GLY A 108 -18.46 -0.02 -1.91
CA GLY A 108 -19.57 0.54 -1.14
C GLY A 108 -19.78 -0.07 0.25
N GLN A 109 -19.02 -1.08 0.65
CA GLN A 109 -19.07 -1.66 1.99
C GLN A 109 -18.32 -0.78 3.02
N THR A 110 -18.57 -1.03 4.30
CA THR A 110 -17.82 -0.39 5.39
C THR A 110 -16.34 -0.74 5.27
N GLY A 111 -15.48 0.29 5.28
CA GLY A 111 -14.04 0.13 5.07
C GLY A 111 -13.60 -0.14 3.62
N GLY A 112 -14.56 -0.37 2.69
CA GLY A 112 -14.27 -0.57 1.28
C GLY A 112 -14.22 0.74 0.48
N TRP A 113 -13.96 0.61 -0.82
CA TRP A 113 -13.86 1.73 -1.73
C TRP A 113 -15.16 2.51 -1.89
N LYS A 114 -15.03 3.83 -1.87
CA LYS A 114 -16.09 4.79 -2.25
C LYS A 114 -15.50 5.80 -3.23
N GLU A 115 -16.29 6.28 -4.16
CA GLU A 115 -15.87 7.26 -5.19
C GLU A 115 -15.34 8.58 -4.61
N THR A 116 -15.68 8.88 -3.36
CA THR A 116 -15.21 10.06 -2.63
C THR A 116 -13.79 9.92 -2.08
N ILE A 117 -13.26 8.69 -2.02
CA ILE A 117 -11.89 8.44 -1.55
C ILE A 117 -10.91 9.00 -2.59
N THR A 118 -9.86 9.65 -2.09
CA THR A 118 -8.88 10.35 -2.92
C THR A 118 -7.59 9.53 -3.07
N LEU A 119 -6.83 9.80 -4.12
CA LEU A 119 -5.55 9.15 -4.34
C LEU A 119 -4.53 9.40 -3.19
N PRO A 120 -4.41 10.62 -2.62
CA PRO A 120 -3.59 10.83 -1.43
C PRO A 120 -3.97 9.93 -0.27
N SER A 121 -5.26 9.72 -0.02
CA SER A 121 -5.72 8.81 1.05
C SER A 121 -5.31 7.36 0.78
N VAL A 122 -5.30 6.91 -0.46
CA VAL A 122 -4.79 5.58 -0.82
C VAL A 122 -3.31 5.45 -0.48
N PHE A 123 -2.50 6.45 -0.82
CA PHE A 123 -1.06 6.45 -0.50
C PHE A 123 -0.79 6.46 1.01
N GLU A 124 -1.57 7.22 1.77
CA GLU A 124 -1.50 7.24 3.23
C GLU A 124 -1.75 5.84 3.82
N HIS A 125 -2.79 5.16 3.35
CA HIS A 125 -3.10 3.79 3.82
C HIS A 125 -2.01 2.78 3.45
N LEU A 126 -1.43 2.90 2.25
CA LEU A 126 -0.32 2.04 1.83
C LEU A 126 0.94 2.26 2.69
N GLU A 127 1.21 3.50 3.11
CA GLU A 127 2.30 3.82 4.05
C GLU A 127 2.00 3.23 5.44
N MET A 128 0.78 3.43 5.94
CA MET A 128 0.36 2.95 7.27
C MET A 128 0.38 1.42 7.40
N MET A 129 0.28 0.66 6.31
CA MET A 129 0.46 -0.81 6.35
C MET A 129 1.85 -1.21 6.89
N LEU A 130 2.85 -0.34 6.80
CA LEU A 130 4.20 -0.58 7.31
C LEU A 130 4.36 -0.23 8.80
N GLU A 131 3.29 0.23 9.47
CA GLU A 131 3.31 0.58 10.88
C GLU A 131 3.07 -0.66 11.75
N VAL A 132 4.05 -1.53 11.81
CA VAL A 132 4.06 -2.73 12.65
C VAL A 132 5.10 -2.54 13.74
N TYR A 133 4.66 -2.46 14.99
CA TYR A 133 5.53 -2.21 16.14
C TYR A 133 5.52 -3.37 17.11
N GLN A 134 6.57 -3.48 17.91
CA GLN A 134 6.65 -4.36 19.06
C GLN A 134 7.02 -3.53 20.28
N THR A 135 6.10 -3.35 21.21
CA THR A 135 6.29 -2.58 22.44
C THR A 135 5.97 -3.43 23.65
N ALA A 136 6.95 -3.59 24.57
CA ALA A 136 6.77 -4.20 25.91
C ALA A 136 5.94 -5.50 25.93
N GLY A 137 6.09 -6.36 24.93
CA GLY A 137 5.39 -7.65 24.84
C GLY A 137 4.01 -7.59 24.17
N THR A 138 3.61 -6.45 23.66
CA THR A 138 2.43 -6.26 22.83
C THR A 138 2.84 -5.96 21.39
N ASN A 139 2.15 -6.60 20.45
CA ASN A 139 2.27 -6.29 19.02
C ASN A 139 1.26 -5.18 18.72
N ASP A 140 1.74 -4.09 18.14
CA ASP A 140 0.92 -2.92 17.79
C ASP A 140 0.99 -2.67 16.30
N PHE A 141 -0.16 -2.72 15.65
CA PHE A 141 -0.33 -2.45 14.23
C PHE A 141 -1.78 -2.04 13.94
N PRO A 142 -2.04 -1.27 12.87
CA PRO A 142 -3.39 -0.86 12.51
C PRO A 142 -4.20 -2.07 11.99
N GLU A 143 -4.98 -2.73 12.86
CA GLU A 143 -5.73 -3.96 12.55
C GLU A 143 -6.67 -3.83 11.34
N TYR A 144 -7.11 -2.61 11.02
CA TYR A 144 -7.94 -2.35 9.83
C TYR A 144 -7.13 -2.32 8.52
N LEU A 145 -5.79 -2.31 8.60
CA LEU A 145 -4.86 -2.32 7.45
C LEU A 145 -3.99 -3.56 7.41
N VAL A 146 -3.71 -4.14 8.57
CA VAL A 146 -2.86 -5.31 8.73
C VAL A 146 -3.68 -6.41 9.38
N ASP A 147 -4.15 -7.37 8.59
CA ASP A 147 -4.93 -8.50 9.08
C ASP A 147 -4.19 -9.82 8.84
N PRO A 148 -3.57 -10.37 9.89
CA PRO A 148 -2.90 -11.66 9.79
C PRO A 148 -3.85 -12.86 9.70
N ASN A 149 -5.19 -12.65 9.81
CA ASN A 149 -6.19 -13.71 9.67
C ASN A 149 -6.69 -13.87 8.22
N ASP A 150 -6.52 -12.82 7.38
CA ASP A 150 -6.80 -12.87 5.93
C ASP A 150 -5.54 -12.50 5.12
N PRO A 151 -4.48 -13.33 5.18
CA PRO A 151 -3.19 -12.97 4.62
C PRO A 151 -3.11 -13.29 3.13
N PHE A 152 -2.43 -12.40 2.37
CA PHE A 152 -1.90 -12.69 1.04
C PHE A 152 -0.57 -13.45 1.07
N ASN A 153 0.16 -13.34 2.17
CA ASN A 153 1.34 -14.12 2.49
C ASN A 153 1.00 -15.00 3.71
N PRO A 154 0.59 -16.26 3.51
CA PRO A 154 0.16 -17.14 4.59
C PRO A 154 1.22 -17.39 5.66
N ASP A 155 2.50 -17.49 5.27
CA ASP A 155 3.60 -17.70 6.20
C ASP A 155 3.77 -16.49 7.12
N ALA A 156 3.76 -15.28 6.56
CA ALA A 156 3.85 -14.06 7.34
C ALA A 156 2.63 -13.87 8.27
N GLY A 157 1.42 -14.19 7.79
CA GLY A 157 0.21 -14.13 8.59
C GLY A 157 0.23 -15.12 9.76
N LYS A 158 0.66 -16.35 9.51
CA LYS A 158 0.82 -17.37 10.55
C LYS A 158 1.84 -16.96 11.60
N GLU A 159 3.04 -16.58 11.17
CA GLU A 159 4.12 -16.18 12.08
C GLU A 159 3.77 -14.94 12.88
N MET A 160 3.09 -13.96 12.27
CA MET A 160 2.67 -12.75 12.98
C MET A 160 1.71 -13.05 14.14
N LYS A 161 0.91 -14.13 14.06
CA LYS A 161 0.01 -14.58 15.12
C LYS A 161 0.66 -15.51 16.14
N GLU A 162 1.45 -16.47 15.65
CA GLU A 162 1.93 -17.59 16.45
C GLU A 162 3.36 -17.39 16.98
N ASP A 163 4.19 -16.68 16.22
CA ASP A 163 5.60 -16.39 16.53
C ASP A 163 6.04 -15.05 15.94
N PHE A 164 5.59 -13.98 16.56
CA PHE A 164 5.88 -12.62 16.12
C PHE A 164 7.38 -12.30 16.01
N SER A 165 8.19 -12.93 16.84
CA SER A 165 9.65 -12.76 16.77
C SER A 165 10.22 -13.31 15.46
N THR A 166 9.74 -14.47 15.01
CA THR A 166 10.13 -15.05 13.71
C THR A 166 9.65 -14.16 12.56
N PHE A 167 8.39 -13.71 12.59
CA PHE A 167 7.89 -12.74 11.62
C PHE A 167 8.78 -11.49 11.56
N TRP A 168 9.05 -10.87 12.72
CA TRP A 168 9.87 -9.67 12.83
C TRP A 168 11.25 -9.83 12.20
N ASN A 169 11.97 -10.90 12.60
CA ASN A 169 13.32 -11.16 12.10
C ASN A 169 13.36 -11.40 10.59
N LYS A 170 12.36 -12.08 10.03
CA LYS A 170 12.22 -12.26 8.59
C LYS A 170 11.93 -10.94 7.88
N ALA A 171 11.02 -10.12 8.42
CA ALA A 171 10.70 -8.82 7.85
C ALA A 171 11.92 -7.89 7.83
N VAL A 172 12.70 -7.85 8.93
CA VAL A 172 13.99 -7.12 8.98
C VAL A 172 14.99 -7.65 7.95
N THR A 173 15.09 -8.96 7.83
CA THR A 173 16.00 -9.59 6.85
C THR A 173 15.62 -9.23 5.42
N TRP A 174 14.34 -9.27 5.09
CA TRP A 174 13.84 -8.90 3.77
C TRP A 174 13.99 -7.41 3.50
N THR A 175 13.78 -6.56 4.49
CA THR A 175 14.01 -5.12 4.40
C THR A 175 15.46 -4.84 4.00
N LYS A 176 16.42 -5.43 4.70
CA LYS A 176 17.84 -5.30 4.37
C LYS A 176 18.20 -5.84 2.99
N LYS A 177 17.56 -6.93 2.57
CA LYS A 177 17.88 -7.60 1.31
C LYS A 177 17.30 -6.89 0.09
N PHE A 178 16.08 -6.35 0.19
CA PHE A 178 15.33 -5.90 -0.98
C PHE A 178 15.03 -4.39 -1.01
N ALA A 179 14.99 -3.73 0.15
CA ALA A 179 14.53 -2.36 0.29
C ALA A 179 15.59 -1.37 0.80
N SER A 180 16.72 -1.84 1.27
CA SER A 180 17.84 -0.97 1.65
C SER A 180 18.54 -0.43 0.41
N SER A 181 18.75 0.89 0.35
CA SER A 181 19.53 1.61 -0.67
C SER A 181 21.01 1.61 -0.33
#